data_cfeadad4f041254bf7c882794667deb4
#
_entry.id   cfeadad4f041254bf7c882794667deb4
#
_cell.length_a   1.000
_cell.length_b   1.000
_cell.length_c   1.000
_cell.angle_alpha   90.00
_cell.angle_beta   90.00
_cell.angle_gamma   90.00
#
_symmetry.space_group_name_H-M   'P 1'
#
loop_
_entity.id
_entity.type
_entity.pdbx_description
1 polymer ?
#
loop_
_entity_poly.entity_id
_entity_poly.type
_entity_poly.pdbx_seq_one_letter_code
_entity_poly.pdbx_strand_id
1 'polypeptide(L)'
;MNKVLTVLLAAFAATGGAFAQAQEVVTIGHSAPLTGPQAVNGKDNENGAMLAVNELNKQGVVIAGKKVTFKLDSEDDQADPKVGVQIAQKLADSGVVAVLGPYNSGVAIPASRVYNSAGIPMLPVASNPALTTQGFNNIFRIGASDVQLGGTMATFAVKTLHAKTAAVIDDRTAYGQGVADEFTRVAKAAGLQIVDAQYTNSSATDFLGILTTIKAKNPDVIFFGGYAAQGAPMARQMIQRGLRAKLLGGDGICSADMGKVAGEAASIVYCAQGGVSLDKTAAGREFLQRYKAAYHTDTQVYAVSYYDGMKLLADAMVKAGTTTDKAKLIAQLAKTDYKGVAGTYSFDAHGDLKGAPTTVYVIKNGLPVSYEQ
;
A
#
# COMPACT_ATOMS: atom_id res chain seq x y z
N MET A 1 10.90 11.13 -93.49
CA MET A 1 11.13 12.11 -92.41
C MET A 1 10.10 11.91 -91.30
N ASN A 2 10.35 10.99 -90.34
CA ASN A 2 9.49 10.76 -89.24
C ASN A 2 10.23 11.06 -87.94
N LYS A 3 9.75 12.07 -87.26
CA LYS A 3 10.25 12.43 -85.91
C LYS A 3 9.51 11.57 -84.88
N VAL A 4 10.24 10.71 -84.16
CA VAL A 4 9.73 9.96 -83.01
C VAL A 4 9.91 10.86 -81.75
N LEU A 5 8.79 11.14 -81.11
CA LEU A 5 8.74 11.94 -79.87
C LEU A 5 8.78 10.96 -78.67
N THR A 6 9.90 10.97 -77.92
CA THR A 6 10.09 10.12 -76.72
C THR A 6 9.54 10.86 -75.50
N VAL A 7 8.44 10.34 -74.92
CA VAL A 7 7.87 10.86 -73.67
C VAL A 7 8.55 10.13 -72.52
N LEU A 8 9.33 10.86 -71.69
CA LEU A 8 9.86 10.38 -70.42
C LEU A 8 8.76 10.50 -69.33
N LEU A 9 8.24 9.40 -68.83
CA LEU A 9 7.45 9.36 -67.59
C LEU A 9 8.40 9.35 -66.39
N ALA A 10 8.43 10.45 -65.60
CA ALA A 10 9.10 10.51 -64.31
C ALA A 10 8.18 9.89 -63.27
N ALA A 11 8.51 8.68 -62.79
CA ALA A 11 7.86 8.05 -61.63
C ALA A 11 8.33 8.71 -60.32
N PHE A 12 7.47 9.51 -59.73
CA PHE A 12 7.69 10.01 -58.37
C PHE A 12 7.45 8.85 -57.39
N ALA A 13 8.52 8.23 -56.89
CA ALA A 13 8.47 7.30 -55.75
C ALA A 13 8.25 8.14 -54.49
N ALA A 14 6.99 8.17 -54.00
CA ALA A 14 6.65 8.67 -52.66
C ALA A 14 7.22 7.69 -51.63
N THR A 15 8.44 7.93 -51.17
CA THR A 15 8.99 7.29 -49.96
C THR A 15 8.20 7.81 -48.75
N GLY A 16 7.15 7.09 -48.39
CA GLY A 16 6.48 7.29 -47.13
C GLY A 16 7.47 6.96 -45.99
N GLY A 17 8.15 7.98 -45.47
CA GLY A 17 8.95 7.86 -44.27
C GLY A 17 8.03 7.46 -43.12
N ALA A 18 8.09 6.23 -42.70
CA ALA A 18 7.55 5.81 -41.41
C ALA A 18 8.32 6.61 -40.36
N PHE A 19 7.72 7.70 -39.87
CA PHE A 19 8.21 8.38 -38.71
C PHE A 19 8.12 7.33 -37.57
N ALA A 20 9.26 6.75 -37.20
CA ALA A 20 9.40 6.01 -35.99
C ALA A 20 9.02 6.98 -34.87
N GLN A 21 7.79 6.83 -34.33
CA GLN A 21 7.29 7.65 -33.25
C GLN A 21 8.22 7.39 -32.07
N ALA A 22 9.01 8.41 -31.70
CA ALA A 22 9.97 8.27 -30.60
C ALA A 22 9.22 7.81 -29.36
N GLN A 23 9.58 6.63 -28.87
CA GLN A 23 9.01 6.03 -27.68
C GLN A 23 9.53 6.80 -26.47
N GLU A 24 8.66 7.44 -25.72
CA GLU A 24 9.01 8.19 -24.52
C GLU A 24 9.05 7.25 -23.31
N VAL A 25 10.14 7.28 -22.54
CA VAL A 25 10.28 6.49 -21.32
C VAL A 25 9.90 7.34 -20.13
N VAL A 26 8.96 6.86 -19.33
CA VAL A 26 8.51 7.48 -18.08
C VAL A 26 8.95 6.61 -16.91
N THR A 27 9.83 7.14 -16.07
CA THR A 27 10.32 6.43 -14.88
C THR A 27 9.51 6.84 -13.66
N ILE A 28 8.93 5.84 -12.98
CA ILE A 28 8.21 5.97 -11.73
C ILE A 28 9.09 5.40 -10.62
N GLY A 29 9.34 6.18 -9.57
CA GLY A 29 10.05 5.69 -8.40
C GLY A 29 9.19 4.74 -7.57
N HIS A 30 9.82 3.81 -6.90
CA HIS A 30 9.19 2.95 -5.91
C HIS A 30 10.11 2.85 -4.69
N SER A 31 9.54 2.98 -3.48
CA SER A 31 10.26 2.85 -2.21
C SER A 31 9.49 1.91 -1.30
N ALA A 32 10.14 0.85 -0.87
CA ALA A 32 9.58 -0.14 0.05
C ALA A 32 10.74 -0.94 0.69
N PRO A 33 10.51 -1.65 1.81
CA PRO A 33 11.51 -2.55 2.40
C PRO A 33 11.65 -3.81 1.51
N LEU A 34 12.69 -3.86 0.68
CA LEU A 34 12.96 -5.02 -0.18
C LEU A 34 13.88 -6.04 0.49
N THR A 35 14.49 -5.66 1.62
CA THR A 35 15.26 -6.55 2.49
C THR A 35 14.76 -6.48 3.95
N GLY A 36 15.26 -7.37 4.82
CA GLY A 36 14.91 -7.43 6.24
C GLY A 36 13.54 -8.07 6.53
N PRO A 37 13.02 -7.89 7.76
CA PRO A 37 11.83 -8.60 8.26
C PRO A 37 10.53 -8.28 7.52
N GLN A 38 10.49 -7.20 6.76
CA GLN A 38 9.30 -6.76 6.00
C GLN A 38 9.48 -6.94 4.48
N ALA A 39 10.55 -7.60 4.03
CA ALA A 39 10.86 -7.78 2.61
C ALA A 39 9.73 -8.45 1.81
N VAL A 40 9.00 -9.35 2.45
CA VAL A 40 7.84 -10.03 1.82
C VAL A 40 6.77 -9.00 1.42
N ASN A 41 6.49 -8.02 2.28
CA ASN A 41 5.51 -6.95 1.98
C ASN A 41 6.05 -5.96 0.94
N GLY A 42 7.32 -5.54 1.06
CA GLY A 42 7.94 -4.66 0.07
C GLY A 42 7.96 -5.29 -1.33
N LYS A 43 8.27 -6.59 -1.40
CA LYS A 43 8.25 -7.31 -2.68
C LYS A 43 6.84 -7.51 -3.25
N ASP A 44 5.85 -7.71 -2.39
CA ASP A 44 4.42 -7.72 -2.78
C ASP A 44 4.01 -6.40 -3.43
N ASN A 45 4.41 -5.28 -2.84
CA ASN A 45 4.16 -3.94 -3.35
C ASN A 45 4.81 -3.72 -4.72
N GLU A 46 6.10 -4.05 -4.84
CA GLU A 46 6.85 -3.99 -6.09
C GLU A 46 6.21 -4.83 -7.19
N ASN A 47 5.85 -6.07 -6.87
CA ASN A 47 5.20 -6.98 -7.81
C ASN A 47 3.85 -6.43 -8.30
N GLY A 48 3.04 -5.84 -7.41
CA GLY A 48 1.79 -5.18 -7.78
C GLY A 48 2.00 -4.04 -8.78
N ALA A 49 2.95 -3.15 -8.49
CA ALA A 49 3.32 -2.05 -9.39
C ALA A 49 3.86 -2.56 -10.74
N MET A 50 4.75 -3.57 -10.71
CA MET A 50 5.34 -4.16 -11.92
C MET A 50 4.31 -4.89 -12.79
N LEU A 51 3.32 -5.55 -12.19
CA LEU A 51 2.22 -6.15 -12.96
C LEU A 51 1.47 -5.09 -13.76
N ALA A 52 1.17 -3.95 -13.14
CA ALA A 52 0.53 -2.82 -13.81
C ALA A 52 1.42 -2.20 -14.90
N VAL A 53 2.72 -2.01 -14.63
CA VAL A 53 3.71 -1.51 -15.61
C VAL A 53 3.73 -2.41 -16.86
N ASN A 54 3.82 -3.71 -16.68
CA ASN A 54 3.87 -4.67 -17.77
C ASN A 54 2.59 -4.63 -18.62
N GLU A 55 1.43 -4.53 -17.99
CA GLU A 55 0.15 -4.44 -18.69
C GLU A 55 0.00 -3.10 -19.44
N LEU A 56 0.35 -1.97 -18.84
CA LEU A 56 0.33 -0.65 -19.48
C LEU A 56 1.25 -0.60 -20.70
N ASN A 57 2.45 -1.18 -20.57
CA ASN A 57 3.41 -1.26 -21.68
C ASN A 57 2.88 -2.15 -22.82
N LYS A 58 2.25 -3.28 -22.48
CA LYS A 58 1.60 -4.16 -23.47
C LYS A 58 0.42 -3.47 -24.16
N GLN A 59 -0.36 -2.68 -23.41
CA GLN A 59 -1.48 -1.89 -23.94
C GLN A 59 -1.03 -0.78 -24.89
N GLY A 60 0.19 -0.27 -24.74
CA GLY A 60 0.74 0.79 -25.57
C GLY A 60 0.11 2.15 -25.31
N VAL A 61 0.15 2.60 -24.06
CA VAL A 61 -0.42 3.89 -23.62
C VAL A 61 0.15 5.05 -24.40
N VAL A 62 -0.71 5.97 -24.83
CA VAL A 62 -0.35 7.20 -25.54
C VAL A 62 -0.66 8.40 -24.67
N ILE A 63 0.33 9.28 -24.45
CA ILE A 63 0.19 10.52 -23.66
C ILE A 63 0.66 11.67 -24.54
N ALA A 64 -0.16 12.71 -24.66
CA ALA A 64 0.14 13.87 -25.53
C ALA A 64 0.59 13.49 -26.96
N GLY A 65 -0.03 12.44 -27.54
CA GLY A 65 0.29 11.97 -28.90
C GLY A 65 1.54 11.10 -29.02
N LYS A 66 2.25 10.82 -27.93
CA LYS A 66 3.46 9.99 -27.91
C LYS A 66 3.19 8.63 -27.25
N LYS A 67 3.69 7.55 -27.83
CA LYS A 67 3.67 6.24 -27.18
C LYS A 67 4.65 6.22 -26.00
N VAL A 68 4.15 5.79 -24.83
CA VAL A 68 4.92 5.79 -23.58
C VAL A 68 5.30 4.38 -23.18
N THR A 69 6.51 4.23 -22.64
CA THR A 69 6.95 3.04 -21.93
C THR A 69 7.22 3.42 -20.48
N PHE A 70 6.49 2.79 -19.56
CA PHE A 70 6.71 2.96 -18.13
C PHE A 70 7.85 2.07 -17.64
N LYS A 71 8.67 2.61 -16.74
CA LYS A 71 9.68 1.87 -15.97
C LYS A 71 9.48 2.13 -14.49
N LEU A 72 9.75 1.12 -13.67
CA LEU A 72 9.81 1.24 -12.22
C LEU A 72 11.27 1.32 -11.79
N ASP A 73 11.63 2.37 -11.08
CA ASP A 73 12.91 2.52 -10.38
C ASP A 73 12.66 2.17 -8.91
N SER A 74 12.97 0.93 -8.54
CA SER A 74 12.59 0.34 -7.26
C SER A 74 13.78 0.31 -6.30
N GLU A 75 13.62 0.94 -5.14
CA GLU A 75 14.65 1.17 -4.15
C GLU A 75 14.27 0.59 -2.79
N ASP A 76 15.26 -0.02 -2.14
CA ASP A 76 15.14 -0.63 -0.82
C ASP A 76 15.33 0.40 0.29
N ASP A 77 14.26 0.77 0.98
CA ASP A 77 14.30 1.68 2.12
C ASP A 77 14.52 0.96 3.47
N GLN A 78 14.59 -0.38 3.47
CA GLN A 78 14.86 -1.23 4.63
C GLN A 78 13.90 -1.02 5.82
N ALA A 79 12.76 -0.38 5.60
CA ALA A 79 11.87 0.15 6.65
C ALA A 79 12.58 1.11 7.63
N ASP A 80 13.73 1.69 7.24
CA ASP A 80 14.51 2.62 8.06
C ASP A 80 14.25 4.06 7.61
N PRO A 81 13.83 4.97 8.53
CA PRO A 81 13.54 6.36 8.19
C PRO A 81 14.73 7.12 7.58
N LYS A 82 15.97 6.83 8.00
CA LYS A 82 17.15 7.52 7.48
C LYS A 82 17.49 7.04 6.06
N VAL A 83 17.44 5.72 5.84
CA VAL A 83 17.62 5.14 4.51
C VAL A 83 16.53 5.65 3.59
N GLY A 84 15.27 5.68 4.04
CA GLY A 84 14.15 6.20 3.25
C GLY A 84 14.31 7.65 2.79
N VAL A 85 14.88 8.53 3.63
CA VAL A 85 15.21 9.91 3.22
C VAL A 85 16.32 9.94 2.16
N GLN A 86 17.34 9.08 2.27
CA GLN A 86 18.40 8.97 1.27
C GLN A 86 17.85 8.45 -0.07
N ILE A 87 16.97 7.45 -0.03
CA ILE A 87 16.28 6.93 -1.20
C ILE A 87 15.38 8.00 -1.83
N ALA A 88 14.66 8.77 -1.02
CA ALA A 88 13.83 9.86 -1.53
C ALA A 88 14.66 10.91 -2.28
N GLN A 89 15.83 11.26 -1.76
CA GLN A 89 16.77 12.18 -2.45
C GLN A 89 17.30 11.55 -3.74
N LYS A 90 17.72 10.28 -3.71
CA LYS A 90 18.17 9.54 -4.89
C LYS A 90 17.12 9.54 -6.01
N LEU A 91 15.87 9.21 -5.68
CA LEU A 91 14.75 9.20 -6.64
C LEU A 91 14.44 10.60 -7.16
N ALA A 92 14.52 11.63 -6.30
CA ALA A 92 14.34 13.01 -6.74
C ALA A 92 15.42 13.44 -7.74
N ASP A 93 16.68 13.09 -7.50
CA ASP A 93 17.82 13.42 -8.34
C ASP A 93 17.84 12.61 -9.66
N SER A 94 17.28 11.38 -9.65
CA SER A 94 17.17 10.56 -10.88
C SER A 94 16.09 11.05 -11.85
N GLY A 95 15.28 12.02 -11.45
CA GLY A 95 14.28 12.65 -12.31
C GLY A 95 12.99 11.84 -12.49
N VAL A 96 12.64 10.97 -11.54
CA VAL A 96 11.34 10.29 -11.53
C VAL A 96 10.20 11.31 -11.50
N VAL A 97 9.10 10.99 -12.16
CA VAL A 97 7.95 11.91 -12.30
C VAL A 97 6.92 11.75 -11.20
N ALA A 98 6.89 10.61 -10.53
CA ALA A 98 6.06 10.28 -9.39
C ALA A 98 6.70 9.14 -8.60
N VAL A 99 6.25 8.90 -7.36
CA VAL A 99 6.72 7.79 -6.53
C VAL A 99 5.53 6.98 -6.01
N LEU A 100 5.60 5.66 -6.17
CA LEU A 100 4.74 4.68 -5.50
C LEU A 100 5.40 4.29 -4.17
N GLY A 101 4.76 4.58 -3.06
CA GLY A 101 5.32 4.40 -1.72
C GLY A 101 5.69 5.72 -1.04
N PRO A 102 6.44 5.67 0.09
CA PRO A 102 6.90 4.48 0.83
C PRO A 102 5.78 3.66 1.49
N TYR A 103 6.13 2.44 1.89
CA TYR A 103 5.22 1.54 2.59
C TYR A 103 5.03 1.93 4.06
N ASN A 104 6.12 2.11 4.81
CA ASN A 104 6.10 2.35 6.25
C ASN A 104 5.86 3.83 6.59
N SER A 105 4.98 4.12 7.56
CA SER A 105 4.71 5.50 8.01
C SER A 105 5.96 6.21 8.52
N GLY A 106 6.83 5.50 9.27
CA GLY A 106 8.09 6.05 9.76
C GLY A 106 9.07 6.44 8.66
N VAL A 107 8.96 5.84 7.48
CA VAL A 107 9.73 6.18 6.28
C VAL A 107 9.02 7.28 5.48
N ALA A 108 7.72 7.13 5.25
CA ALA A 108 6.94 8.02 4.40
C ALA A 108 6.88 9.47 4.93
N ILE A 109 6.71 9.65 6.25
CA ILE A 109 6.60 10.98 6.87
C ILE A 109 7.85 11.84 6.62
N PRO A 110 9.09 11.43 6.92
CA PRO A 110 10.26 12.23 6.60
C PRO A 110 10.57 12.30 5.10
N ALA A 111 10.37 11.21 4.33
CA ALA A 111 10.60 11.19 2.89
C ALA A 111 9.66 12.14 2.12
N SER A 112 8.43 12.34 2.60
CA SER A 112 7.45 13.24 1.97
C SER A 112 7.95 14.68 1.85
N ARG A 113 8.80 15.13 2.77
CA ARG A 113 9.41 16.47 2.73
C ARG A 113 10.34 16.63 1.54
N VAL A 114 11.13 15.58 1.24
CA VAL A 114 12.03 15.57 0.07
C VAL A 114 11.20 15.61 -1.21
N TYR A 115 10.21 14.74 -1.34
CA TYR A 115 9.34 14.69 -2.52
C TYR A 115 8.55 15.99 -2.69
N ASN A 116 8.06 16.60 -1.60
CA ASN A 116 7.38 17.88 -1.66
C ASN A 116 8.31 19.00 -2.16
N SER A 117 9.55 19.08 -1.66
CA SER A 117 10.54 20.06 -2.11
C SER A 117 10.92 19.89 -3.58
N ALA A 118 10.90 18.66 -4.11
CA ALA A 118 11.16 18.34 -5.52
C ALA A 118 9.89 18.42 -6.41
N GLY A 119 8.73 18.77 -5.83
CA GLY A 119 7.45 18.80 -6.54
C GLY A 119 7.00 17.44 -7.08
N ILE A 120 7.43 16.33 -6.47
CA ILE A 120 7.14 14.97 -6.93
C ILE A 120 5.89 14.47 -6.21
N PRO A 121 4.82 14.08 -6.93
CA PRO A 121 3.68 13.41 -6.32
C PRO A 121 4.07 12.03 -5.79
N MET A 122 3.57 11.69 -4.60
CA MET A 122 3.77 10.38 -3.99
C MET A 122 2.43 9.70 -3.70
N LEU A 123 2.39 8.40 -3.98
CA LEU A 123 1.23 7.55 -3.77
C LEU A 123 1.57 6.44 -2.74
N PRO A 124 1.57 6.76 -1.45
CA PRO A 124 1.91 5.82 -0.37
C PRO A 124 0.71 5.02 0.09
N VAL A 125 0.98 3.88 0.75
CA VAL A 125 -0.01 3.16 1.58
C VAL A 125 0.20 3.43 3.07
N ALA A 126 1.29 4.09 3.44
CA ALA A 126 1.60 4.49 4.82
C ALA A 126 0.39 5.18 5.47
N SER A 127 -0.11 4.62 6.57
CA SER A 127 -1.45 4.89 7.10
C SER A 127 -1.54 5.97 8.16
N ASN A 128 -0.39 6.37 8.77
CA ASN A 128 -0.39 7.36 9.86
C ASN A 128 -0.93 8.73 9.39
N PRO A 129 -1.89 9.33 10.13
CA PRO A 129 -2.47 10.64 9.80
C PRO A 129 -1.44 11.77 9.70
N ALA A 130 -0.33 11.71 10.44
CA ALA A 130 0.72 12.70 10.38
C ALA A 130 1.34 12.86 8.98
N LEU A 131 1.18 11.87 8.10
CA LEU A 131 1.67 11.96 6.73
C LEU A 131 0.94 13.02 5.91
N THR A 132 -0.39 13.06 5.98
CA THR A 132 -1.25 13.93 5.17
C THR A 132 -1.60 15.25 5.85
N THR A 133 -1.29 15.40 7.16
CA THR A 133 -1.55 16.64 7.91
C THR A 133 -0.38 17.63 7.94
N GLN A 134 0.70 17.38 7.18
CA GLN A 134 1.87 18.28 7.09
C GLN A 134 1.63 19.55 6.24
N GLY A 135 0.48 19.65 5.57
CA GLY A 135 0.15 20.78 4.68
C GLY A 135 0.73 20.66 3.27
N PHE A 136 1.19 19.48 2.86
CA PHE A 136 1.67 19.21 1.51
C PHE A 136 0.51 18.84 0.57
N ASN A 137 0.62 19.19 -0.70
CA ASN A 137 -0.40 18.94 -1.73
C ASN A 137 -0.02 17.84 -2.74
N ASN A 138 1.11 17.19 -2.53
CA ASN A 138 1.68 16.19 -3.43
C ASN A 138 1.52 14.75 -2.92
N ILE A 139 0.79 14.54 -1.84
CA ILE A 139 0.56 13.23 -1.22
C ILE A 139 -0.84 12.74 -1.57
N PHE A 140 -0.94 11.50 -2.09
CA PHE A 140 -2.19 10.85 -2.46
C PHE A 140 -2.18 9.43 -1.91
N ARG A 141 -2.69 9.24 -0.70
CA ARG A 141 -2.67 7.94 -0.01
C ARG A 141 -3.57 6.93 -0.71
N ILE A 142 -3.00 5.83 -1.18
CA ILE A 142 -3.73 4.75 -1.88
C ILE A 142 -4.08 3.57 -0.97
N GLY A 143 -3.92 3.70 0.33
CA GLY A 143 -4.30 2.76 1.38
C GLY A 143 -5.26 3.38 2.40
N ALA A 144 -5.80 2.60 3.32
CA ALA A 144 -6.58 3.10 4.43
C ALA A 144 -5.69 3.85 5.44
N SER A 145 -6.25 4.85 6.13
CA SER A 145 -5.56 5.52 7.23
C SER A 145 -5.70 4.76 8.55
N ASP A 146 -4.83 5.06 9.53
CA ASP A 146 -4.93 4.52 10.90
C ASP A 146 -6.29 4.83 11.54
N VAL A 147 -6.89 5.97 11.21
CA VAL A 147 -8.24 6.35 11.67
C VAL A 147 -9.27 5.30 11.23
N GLN A 148 -9.18 4.85 9.98
CA GLN A 148 -10.08 3.83 9.43
C GLN A 148 -9.75 2.45 10.02
N LEU A 149 -8.47 2.05 10.03
CA LEU A 149 -8.02 0.74 10.49
C LEU A 149 -8.27 0.54 11.99
N GLY A 150 -7.76 1.44 12.83
CA GLY A 150 -7.94 1.40 14.28
C GLY A 150 -9.41 1.53 14.69
N GLY A 151 -10.14 2.45 14.03
CA GLY A 151 -11.56 2.66 14.27
C GLY A 151 -12.42 1.44 13.93
N THR A 152 -12.13 0.78 12.80
CA THR A 152 -12.80 -0.47 12.40
C THR A 152 -12.57 -1.57 13.41
N MET A 153 -11.32 -1.77 13.85
CA MET A 153 -11.00 -2.83 14.82
C MET A 153 -11.57 -2.55 16.20
N ALA A 154 -11.62 -1.31 16.66
CA ALA A 154 -12.29 -0.93 17.91
C ALA A 154 -13.80 -1.19 17.83
N THR A 155 -14.44 -0.83 16.72
CA THR A 155 -15.85 -1.13 16.48
C THR A 155 -16.13 -2.62 16.44
N PHE A 156 -15.28 -3.39 15.77
CA PHE A 156 -15.35 -4.85 15.70
C PHE A 156 -15.21 -5.49 17.10
N ALA A 157 -14.24 -5.05 17.90
CA ALA A 157 -14.05 -5.53 19.26
C ALA A 157 -15.32 -5.36 20.11
N VAL A 158 -15.95 -4.18 20.05
CA VAL A 158 -17.13 -3.87 20.88
C VAL A 158 -18.39 -4.55 20.33
N LYS A 159 -18.68 -4.38 19.04
CA LYS A 159 -19.97 -4.78 18.46
C LYS A 159 -20.04 -6.24 18.06
N THR A 160 -18.93 -6.82 17.61
CA THR A 160 -18.91 -8.20 17.10
C THR A 160 -18.33 -9.18 18.12
N LEU A 161 -17.20 -8.84 18.74
CA LEU A 161 -16.61 -9.71 19.76
C LEU A 161 -17.20 -9.49 21.14
N HIS A 162 -18.04 -8.45 21.32
CA HIS A 162 -18.67 -8.08 22.61
C HIS A 162 -17.66 -7.87 23.75
N ALA A 163 -16.42 -7.47 23.39
CA ALA A 163 -15.35 -7.21 24.32
C ALA A 163 -15.73 -6.07 25.29
N LYS A 164 -15.35 -6.20 26.54
CA LYS A 164 -15.50 -5.20 27.61
C LYS A 164 -14.17 -4.61 28.02
N THR A 165 -13.10 -5.36 27.83
CA THR A 165 -11.74 -5.00 28.22
C THR A 165 -10.75 -5.26 27.09
N ALA A 166 -9.78 -4.35 26.94
CA ALA A 166 -8.68 -4.49 26.00
C ALA A 166 -7.35 -4.14 26.64
N ALA A 167 -6.29 -4.86 26.26
CA ALA A 167 -4.93 -4.39 26.40
C ALA A 167 -4.44 -3.89 25.04
N VAL A 168 -3.51 -2.93 25.04
CA VAL A 168 -2.91 -2.35 23.82
C VAL A 168 -1.42 -2.52 23.89
N ILE A 169 -0.80 -2.94 22.79
CA ILE A 169 0.65 -3.04 22.63
C ILE A 169 1.02 -2.31 21.32
N ASP A 170 2.03 -1.45 21.33
CA ASP A 170 2.61 -0.89 20.11
C ASP A 170 4.09 -1.21 19.98
N ASP A 171 4.63 -1.18 18.75
CA ASP A 171 6.03 -1.48 18.45
C ASP A 171 6.93 -0.24 18.40
N ARG A 172 6.44 0.90 18.85
CA ARG A 172 7.13 2.21 18.83
C ARG A 172 7.48 2.73 17.44
N THR A 173 7.03 2.10 16.37
CA THR A 173 7.08 2.72 15.05
C THR A 173 6.00 3.79 14.91
N ALA A 174 6.16 4.72 13.96
CA ALA A 174 5.12 5.72 13.69
C ALA A 174 3.79 5.08 13.28
N TYR A 175 3.83 3.95 12.53
CA TYR A 175 2.63 3.17 12.22
C TYR A 175 2.02 2.53 13.46
N GLY A 176 2.83 1.75 14.20
CA GLY A 176 2.32 0.99 15.34
C GLY A 176 1.69 1.87 16.42
N GLN A 177 2.33 3.01 16.73
CA GLN A 177 1.76 4.00 17.64
C GLN A 177 0.48 4.63 17.07
N GLY A 178 0.49 5.07 15.80
CA GLY A 178 -0.65 5.73 15.18
C GLY A 178 -1.92 4.86 15.18
N VAL A 179 -1.82 3.62 14.74
CA VAL A 179 -2.97 2.72 14.68
C VAL A 179 -3.44 2.29 16.07
N ALA A 180 -2.53 2.14 17.05
CA ALA A 180 -2.86 1.84 18.44
C ALA A 180 -3.57 3.01 19.14
N ASP A 181 -3.13 4.24 18.87
CA ASP A 181 -3.77 5.45 19.39
C ASP A 181 -5.20 5.60 18.86
N GLU A 182 -5.41 5.38 17.55
CA GLU A 182 -6.75 5.44 16.95
C GLU A 182 -7.67 4.32 17.44
N PHE A 183 -7.16 3.10 17.56
CA PHE A 183 -7.91 2.02 18.21
C PHE A 183 -8.34 2.43 19.62
N THR A 184 -7.38 2.91 20.43
CA THR A 184 -7.62 3.31 21.82
C THR A 184 -8.64 4.43 21.93
N ARG A 185 -8.55 5.44 21.06
CA ARG A 185 -9.46 6.57 21.02
C ARG A 185 -10.91 6.13 20.75
N VAL A 186 -11.10 5.32 19.70
CA VAL A 186 -12.44 4.84 19.30
C VAL A 186 -12.98 3.83 20.30
N ALA A 187 -12.13 2.92 20.83
CA ALA A 187 -12.48 1.92 21.81
C ALA A 187 -13.01 2.56 23.10
N LYS A 188 -12.30 3.57 23.63
CA LYS A 188 -12.75 4.32 24.82
C LYS A 188 -14.07 5.04 24.58
N ALA A 189 -14.23 5.69 23.42
CA ALA A 189 -15.48 6.35 23.05
C ALA A 189 -16.68 5.38 22.93
N ALA A 190 -16.41 4.13 22.57
CA ALA A 190 -17.39 3.05 22.50
C ALA A 190 -17.61 2.30 23.84
N GLY A 191 -16.97 2.72 24.94
CA GLY A 191 -17.12 2.15 26.26
C GLY A 191 -16.25 0.92 26.54
N LEU A 192 -15.27 0.60 25.67
CA LEU A 192 -14.30 -0.47 25.90
C LEU A 192 -13.24 0.01 26.89
N GLN A 193 -13.05 -0.73 27.99
CA GLN A 193 -12.07 -0.38 29.01
C GLN A 193 -10.67 -0.82 28.57
N ILE A 194 -9.72 0.12 28.47
CA ILE A 194 -8.31 -0.20 28.28
C ILE A 194 -7.70 -0.51 29.64
N VAL A 195 -7.44 -1.78 29.91
CA VAL A 195 -6.96 -2.28 31.22
C VAL A 195 -5.45 -2.31 31.33
N ASP A 196 -4.73 -2.25 30.20
CA ASP A 196 -3.27 -2.17 30.14
C ASP A 196 -2.81 -1.55 28.81
N ALA A 197 -1.70 -0.83 28.84
CA ALA A 197 -1.03 -0.28 27.67
C ALA A 197 0.47 -0.50 27.79
N GLN A 198 1.02 -1.28 26.86
CA GLN A 198 2.41 -1.71 26.84
C GLN A 198 3.06 -1.32 25.51
N TYR A 199 4.36 -1.41 25.43
CA TYR A 199 5.09 -1.22 24.18
C TYR A 199 6.21 -2.24 24.05
N THR A 200 6.60 -2.46 22.81
CA THR A 200 7.75 -3.27 22.43
C THR A 200 8.61 -2.49 21.43
N ASN A 201 9.35 -3.17 20.59
CA ASN A 201 10.07 -2.56 19.47
C ASN A 201 9.98 -3.43 18.22
N SER A 202 10.30 -2.85 17.07
CA SER A 202 10.19 -3.49 15.76
C SER A 202 11.14 -4.66 15.51
N SER A 203 12.09 -4.94 16.42
CA SER A 203 13.00 -6.08 16.36
C SER A 203 12.74 -7.14 17.44
N ALA A 204 11.76 -6.92 18.31
CA ALA A 204 11.46 -7.83 19.41
C ALA A 204 10.93 -9.18 18.91
N THR A 205 11.37 -10.25 19.56
CA THR A 205 10.90 -11.63 19.31
C THR A 205 10.39 -12.32 20.57
N ASP A 206 10.65 -11.75 21.74
CA ASP A 206 10.19 -12.25 23.03
C ASP A 206 9.23 -11.23 23.66
N PHE A 207 8.02 -11.69 23.97
CA PHE A 207 6.91 -10.93 24.54
C PHE A 207 6.45 -11.49 25.90
N LEU A 208 7.16 -12.50 26.43
CA LEU A 208 6.72 -13.24 27.62
C LEU A 208 6.51 -12.34 28.84
N GLY A 209 7.37 -11.32 29.02
CA GLY A 209 7.25 -10.35 30.11
C GLY A 209 5.97 -9.51 29.98
N ILE A 210 5.76 -8.91 28.81
CA ILE A 210 4.56 -8.11 28.50
C ILE A 210 3.29 -8.95 28.64
N LEU A 211 3.29 -10.16 28.05
CA LEU A 211 2.12 -11.05 28.07
C LEU A 211 1.82 -11.56 29.48
N THR A 212 2.82 -11.70 30.35
CA THR A 212 2.60 -12.06 31.77
C THR A 212 1.88 -10.93 32.51
N THR A 213 2.28 -9.68 32.28
CA THR A 213 1.62 -8.50 32.87
C THR A 213 0.16 -8.39 32.40
N ILE A 214 -0.04 -8.51 31.07
CA ILE A 214 -1.38 -8.45 30.46
C ILE A 214 -2.29 -9.60 30.94
N LYS A 215 -1.74 -10.80 31.08
CA LYS A 215 -2.49 -11.96 31.57
C LYS A 215 -3.11 -11.72 32.94
N ALA A 216 -2.42 -11.04 33.85
CA ALA A 216 -2.94 -10.68 35.15
C ALA A 216 -4.17 -9.76 35.10
N LYS A 217 -4.35 -9.00 34.02
CA LYS A 217 -5.51 -8.12 33.77
C LYS A 217 -6.66 -8.84 33.07
N ASN A 218 -6.42 -10.03 32.51
CA ASN A 218 -7.39 -10.89 31.83
C ASN A 218 -8.26 -10.13 30.80
N PRO A 219 -7.68 -9.41 29.80
CA PRO A 219 -8.46 -8.69 28.81
C PRO A 219 -9.19 -9.64 27.85
N ASP A 220 -10.32 -9.17 27.29
CA ASP A 220 -11.05 -9.91 26.25
C ASP A 220 -10.30 -9.91 24.92
N VAL A 221 -9.62 -8.80 24.61
CA VAL A 221 -8.83 -8.62 23.40
C VAL A 221 -7.49 -7.94 23.70
N ILE A 222 -6.49 -8.23 22.86
CA ILE A 222 -5.23 -7.49 22.81
C ILE A 222 -5.15 -6.83 21.44
N PHE A 223 -5.01 -5.51 21.38
CA PHE A 223 -4.71 -4.82 20.14
C PHE A 223 -3.21 -4.65 20.01
N PHE A 224 -2.65 -5.06 18.86
CA PHE A 224 -1.24 -4.88 18.53
C PHE A 224 -1.08 -3.92 17.35
N GLY A 225 -0.47 -2.75 17.61
CA GLY A 225 0.01 -1.83 16.60
C GLY A 225 1.44 -2.20 16.21
N GLY A 226 1.60 -2.83 15.06
CA GLY A 226 2.89 -3.30 14.54
C GLY A 226 2.73 -4.24 13.37
N TYR A 227 3.77 -5.00 13.06
CA TYR A 227 3.86 -5.82 11.85
C TYR A 227 3.85 -7.32 12.15
N ALA A 228 3.60 -8.14 11.12
CA ALA A 228 3.52 -9.59 11.22
C ALA A 228 4.79 -10.23 11.81
N ALA A 229 5.95 -9.65 11.56
CA ALA A 229 7.23 -10.13 12.10
C ALA A 229 7.25 -10.20 13.64
N GLN A 230 6.55 -9.29 14.33
CA GLN A 230 6.36 -9.26 15.78
C GLN A 230 5.02 -9.92 16.19
N GLY A 231 3.96 -9.68 15.42
CA GLY A 231 2.62 -10.18 15.72
C GLY A 231 2.53 -11.70 15.73
N ALA A 232 3.22 -12.38 14.81
CA ALA A 232 3.17 -13.84 14.71
C ALA A 232 3.84 -14.56 15.90
N PRO A 233 5.08 -14.22 16.32
CA PRO A 233 5.63 -14.80 17.56
C PRO A 233 4.84 -14.38 18.79
N MET A 234 4.27 -13.17 18.83
CA MET A 234 3.39 -12.73 19.92
C MET A 234 2.16 -13.63 20.02
N ALA A 235 1.45 -13.93 18.93
CA ALA A 235 0.30 -14.83 18.91
C ALA A 235 0.65 -16.22 19.44
N ARG A 236 1.79 -16.79 19.05
CA ARG A 236 2.28 -18.08 19.57
C ARG A 236 2.52 -18.03 21.07
N GLN A 237 3.17 -16.97 21.56
CA GLN A 237 3.46 -16.81 22.99
C GLN A 237 2.18 -16.56 23.80
N MET A 238 1.16 -15.90 23.24
CA MET A 238 -0.17 -15.81 23.87
C MET A 238 -0.76 -17.18 24.13
N ILE A 239 -0.77 -18.08 23.14
CA ILE A 239 -1.26 -19.46 23.30
C ILE A 239 -0.44 -20.23 24.33
N GLN A 240 0.90 -20.18 24.25
CA GLN A 240 1.81 -20.83 25.18
C GLN A 240 1.57 -20.38 26.63
N ARG A 241 1.22 -19.12 26.85
CA ARG A 241 0.90 -18.55 28.16
C ARG A 241 -0.54 -18.80 28.59
N GLY A 242 -1.36 -19.41 27.74
CA GLY A 242 -2.77 -19.66 28.02
C GLY A 242 -3.61 -18.39 28.14
N LEU A 243 -3.28 -17.34 27.37
CA LEU A 243 -4.16 -16.18 27.23
C LEU A 243 -5.34 -16.56 26.33
N ARG A 244 -6.54 -16.16 26.76
CA ARG A 244 -7.79 -16.40 26.01
C ARG A 244 -8.16 -15.25 25.08
N ALA A 245 -7.51 -14.10 25.26
CA ALA A 245 -7.73 -12.90 24.47
C ALA A 245 -7.55 -13.15 22.97
N LYS A 246 -8.35 -12.50 22.13
CA LYS A 246 -8.10 -12.43 20.69
C LYS A 246 -7.02 -11.38 20.42
N LEU A 247 -6.15 -11.63 19.42
CA LEU A 247 -5.18 -10.66 18.96
C LEU A 247 -5.78 -9.86 17.80
N LEU A 248 -5.92 -8.56 17.99
CA LEU A 248 -6.43 -7.62 16.99
C LEU A 248 -5.31 -6.75 16.47
N GLY A 249 -5.39 -6.32 15.22
CA GLY A 249 -4.45 -5.33 14.69
C GLY A 249 -4.92 -4.69 13.40
N GLY A 250 -4.13 -3.77 12.89
CA GLY A 250 -4.34 -3.16 11.58
C GLY A 250 -3.84 -4.07 10.45
N ASP A 251 -3.58 -3.44 9.33
CA ASP A 251 -3.11 -4.08 8.10
C ASP A 251 -1.69 -4.66 8.21
N GLY A 252 -0.85 -4.12 9.06
CA GLY A 252 0.52 -4.60 9.28
C GLY A 252 0.62 -6.06 9.75
N ILE A 253 -0.44 -6.63 10.35
CA ILE A 253 -0.51 -8.05 10.72
C ILE A 253 -1.47 -8.84 9.83
N CYS A 254 -2.05 -8.24 8.79
CA CYS A 254 -3.11 -8.82 7.97
C CYS A 254 -2.56 -9.51 6.71
N SER A 255 -1.62 -10.41 6.85
CA SER A 255 -0.87 -10.99 5.72
C SER A 255 -0.83 -12.53 5.76
N ALA A 256 -0.56 -13.14 4.62
CA ALA A 256 -0.28 -14.57 4.53
C ALA A 256 0.96 -14.97 5.35
N ASP A 257 1.95 -14.07 5.46
CA ASP A 257 3.14 -14.29 6.29
C ASP A 257 2.79 -14.39 7.78
N MET A 258 1.85 -13.56 8.26
CA MET A 258 1.29 -13.69 9.62
C MET A 258 0.76 -15.11 9.88
N GLY A 259 -0.05 -15.63 8.94
CA GLY A 259 -0.62 -16.97 9.06
C GLY A 259 0.43 -18.07 9.03
N LYS A 260 1.38 -17.98 8.11
CA LYS A 260 2.47 -18.95 7.94
C LYS A 260 3.36 -19.02 9.18
N VAL A 261 3.75 -17.87 9.74
CA VAL A 261 4.70 -17.81 10.87
C VAL A 261 4.01 -18.10 12.20
N ALA A 262 2.77 -17.66 12.40
CA ALA A 262 2.01 -17.95 13.63
C ALA A 262 1.51 -19.40 13.68
N GLY A 263 1.33 -20.07 12.53
CA GLY A 263 0.79 -21.43 12.47
C GLY A 263 -0.60 -21.51 13.08
N GLU A 264 -0.86 -22.49 13.95
CA GLU A 264 -2.17 -22.67 14.62
C GLU A 264 -2.58 -21.44 15.46
N ALA A 265 -1.61 -20.72 16.00
CA ALA A 265 -1.89 -19.50 16.78
C ALA A 265 -2.50 -18.37 15.91
N ALA A 266 -2.40 -18.44 14.58
CA ALA A 266 -3.06 -17.47 13.70
C ALA A 266 -4.59 -17.46 13.84
N SER A 267 -5.20 -18.54 14.35
CA SER A 267 -6.66 -18.65 14.55
C SER A 267 -7.24 -17.67 15.58
N ILE A 268 -6.41 -17.08 16.43
CA ILE A 268 -6.85 -16.03 17.36
C ILE A 268 -6.72 -14.63 16.80
N VAL A 269 -6.19 -14.46 15.57
CA VAL A 269 -5.81 -13.17 14.98
C VAL A 269 -6.92 -12.62 14.10
N TYR A 270 -7.27 -11.38 14.35
CA TYR A 270 -8.20 -10.58 13.54
C TYR A 270 -7.49 -9.27 13.13
N CYS A 271 -7.71 -8.84 11.91
CA CYS A 271 -7.05 -7.66 11.39
C CYS A 271 -7.95 -6.88 10.42
N ALA A 272 -7.63 -5.61 10.17
CA ALA A 272 -8.34 -4.80 9.19
C ALA A 272 -7.43 -4.47 8.00
N GLN A 273 -7.99 -4.48 6.79
CA GLN A 273 -7.35 -3.93 5.58
C GLN A 273 -8.26 -2.90 4.92
N GLY A 274 -7.64 -1.93 4.23
CA GLY A 274 -8.37 -1.03 3.34
C GLY A 274 -8.83 -1.74 2.06
N GLY A 275 -9.97 -1.30 1.54
CA GLY A 275 -10.55 -1.85 0.32
C GLY A 275 -11.57 -2.97 0.57
N VAL A 276 -12.13 -3.46 -0.55
CA VAL A 276 -13.03 -4.62 -0.54
C VAL A 276 -12.23 -5.92 -0.57
N SER A 277 -12.80 -6.98 -0.03
CA SER A 277 -12.18 -8.31 -0.12
C SER A 277 -12.10 -8.77 -1.57
N LEU A 278 -10.88 -9.06 -2.05
CA LEU A 278 -10.62 -9.33 -3.48
C LEU A 278 -11.33 -10.59 -3.99
N ASP A 279 -11.47 -11.60 -3.13
CA ASP A 279 -12.16 -12.86 -3.46
C ASP A 279 -13.67 -12.67 -3.68
N LYS A 280 -14.26 -11.58 -3.20
CA LYS A 280 -15.69 -11.27 -3.33
C LYS A 280 -16.05 -10.58 -4.64
N THR A 281 -15.10 -10.03 -5.37
CA THR A 281 -15.35 -9.32 -6.63
C THR A 281 -14.77 -10.07 -7.83
N ALA A 282 -15.38 -9.93 -9.00
CA ALA A 282 -14.84 -10.53 -10.24
C ALA A 282 -13.45 -9.96 -10.58
N ALA A 283 -13.30 -8.63 -10.50
CA ALA A 283 -12.04 -7.95 -10.75
C ALA A 283 -10.94 -8.38 -9.77
N GLY A 284 -11.28 -8.54 -8.48
CA GLY A 284 -10.35 -9.01 -7.47
C GLY A 284 -9.87 -10.43 -7.73
N ARG A 285 -10.79 -11.37 -8.03
CA ARG A 285 -10.41 -12.76 -8.37
C ARG A 285 -9.52 -12.83 -9.60
N GLU A 286 -9.82 -12.04 -10.63
CA GLU A 286 -9.00 -11.97 -11.84
C GLU A 286 -7.62 -11.40 -11.55
N PHE A 287 -7.53 -10.36 -10.72
CA PHE A 287 -6.24 -9.81 -10.27
C PHE A 287 -5.41 -10.87 -9.53
N LEU A 288 -6.00 -11.57 -8.55
CA LEU A 288 -5.31 -12.62 -7.79
C LEU A 288 -4.77 -13.74 -8.71
N GLN A 289 -5.54 -14.15 -9.72
CA GLN A 289 -5.11 -15.15 -10.71
C GLN A 289 -3.92 -14.65 -11.54
N ARG A 290 -3.98 -13.41 -12.05
CA ARG A 290 -2.89 -12.82 -12.84
C ARG A 290 -1.62 -12.61 -11.99
N TYR A 291 -1.78 -12.14 -10.76
CA TYR A 291 -0.66 -11.97 -9.83
C TYR A 291 0.02 -13.31 -9.56
N LYS A 292 -0.75 -14.34 -9.21
CA LYS A 292 -0.22 -15.69 -8.93
C LYS A 292 0.43 -16.32 -10.16
N ALA A 293 -0.11 -16.12 -11.35
CA ALA A 293 0.47 -16.59 -12.62
C ALA A 293 1.82 -15.90 -12.92
N ALA A 294 1.95 -14.60 -12.59
CA ALA A 294 3.15 -13.83 -12.86
C ALA A 294 4.29 -14.08 -11.85
N TYR A 295 3.95 -14.28 -10.57
CA TYR A 295 4.93 -14.29 -9.48
C TYR A 295 5.00 -15.59 -8.68
N HIS A 296 4.13 -16.56 -8.97
CA HIS A 296 4.08 -17.90 -8.33
C HIS A 296 3.90 -17.85 -6.80
N THR A 297 3.32 -16.77 -6.28
CA THR A 297 3.01 -16.56 -4.88
C THR A 297 1.64 -15.92 -4.70
N ASP A 298 1.08 -16.02 -3.51
CA ASP A 298 -0.13 -15.29 -3.15
C ASP A 298 0.22 -13.85 -2.73
N THR A 299 -0.73 -12.92 -2.86
CA THR A 299 -0.57 -11.53 -2.42
C THR A 299 -0.44 -11.44 -0.90
N GLN A 300 0.24 -10.41 -0.43
CA GLN A 300 0.24 -10.05 1.00
C GLN A 300 -0.88 -9.03 1.28
N VAL A 301 -0.52 -7.77 1.45
CA VAL A 301 -1.48 -6.73 1.87
C VAL A 301 -1.80 -5.77 0.74
N TYR A 302 -0.79 -5.28 0.03
CA TYR A 302 -0.88 -4.08 -0.78
C TYR A 302 -0.55 -4.22 -2.25
N ALA A 303 -0.27 -5.43 -2.76
CA ALA A 303 -0.04 -5.64 -4.18
C ALA A 303 -1.13 -4.98 -5.05
N VAL A 304 -2.40 -5.14 -4.66
CA VAL A 304 -3.53 -4.56 -5.38
C VAL A 304 -3.53 -3.03 -5.35
N SER A 305 -3.20 -2.42 -4.21
CA SER A 305 -3.15 -0.95 -4.08
C SER A 305 -2.03 -0.35 -4.92
N TYR A 306 -0.87 -1.00 -4.99
CA TYR A 306 0.23 -0.57 -5.85
C TYR A 306 -0.05 -0.82 -7.34
N TYR A 307 -0.75 -1.90 -7.67
CA TYR A 307 -1.26 -2.13 -9.01
C TYR A 307 -2.24 -1.03 -9.44
N ASP A 308 -3.25 -0.77 -8.62
CA ASP A 308 -4.24 0.28 -8.87
C ASP A 308 -3.58 1.67 -8.89
N GLY A 309 -2.65 1.94 -7.96
CA GLY A 309 -1.91 3.19 -7.88
C GLY A 309 -1.10 3.48 -9.15
N MET A 310 -0.45 2.47 -9.72
CA MET A 310 0.26 2.63 -11.00
C MET A 310 -0.70 2.88 -12.16
N LYS A 311 -1.83 2.17 -12.22
CA LYS A 311 -2.86 2.36 -13.25
C LYS A 311 -3.51 3.74 -13.14
N LEU A 312 -3.85 4.18 -11.92
CA LEU A 312 -4.37 5.50 -11.61
C LEU A 312 -3.40 6.60 -12.02
N LEU A 313 -2.10 6.43 -11.75
CA LEU A 313 -1.06 7.38 -12.12
C LEU A 313 -0.97 7.53 -13.64
N ALA A 314 -1.01 6.42 -14.38
CA ALA A 314 -1.02 6.44 -15.85
C ALA A 314 -2.29 7.13 -16.39
N ASP A 315 -3.47 6.86 -15.84
CA ASP A 315 -4.72 7.54 -16.17
C ASP A 315 -4.64 9.06 -15.92
N ALA A 316 -4.07 9.45 -14.77
CA ALA A 316 -3.86 10.85 -14.44
C ALA A 316 -2.90 11.54 -15.42
N MET A 317 -1.82 10.88 -15.86
CA MET A 317 -0.91 11.40 -16.88
C MET A 317 -1.60 11.57 -18.23
N VAL A 318 -2.44 10.62 -18.65
CA VAL A 318 -3.23 10.71 -19.89
C VAL A 318 -4.17 11.92 -19.83
N LYS A 319 -4.93 12.07 -18.72
CA LYS A 319 -5.86 13.17 -18.51
C LYS A 319 -5.18 14.54 -18.40
N ALA A 320 -4.00 14.59 -17.77
CA ALA A 320 -3.18 15.80 -17.66
C ALA A 320 -2.46 16.15 -18.97
N GLY A 321 -2.35 15.19 -19.90
CA GLY A 321 -1.63 15.37 -21.19
C GLY A 321 -0.14 15.61 -20.97
N THR A 322 0.49 14.99 -19.97
CA THR A 322 1.91 15.19 -19.65
C THR A 322 2.57 13.95 -19.09
N THR A 323 3.85 13.82 -19.40
CA THR A 323 4.76 12.77 -18.88
C THR A 323 5.83 13.34 -17.94
N THR A 324 5.94 14.68 -17.84
CA THR A 324 7.05 15.36 -17.14
C THR A 324 6.59 16.51 -16.22
N ASP A 325 5.46 17.15 -16.52
CA ASP A 325 4.96 18.29 -15.74
C ASP A 325 4.30 17.80 -14.44
N LYS A 326 5.10 17.76 -13.40
CA LYS A 326 4.69 17.28 -12.06
C LYS A 326 3.56 18.13 -11.46
N ALA A 327 3.55 19.44 -11.70
CA ALA A 327 2.51 20.32 -11.18
C ALA A 327 1.14 20.03 -11.81
N LYS A 328 1.08 19.82 -13.14
CA LYS A 328 -0.14 19.38 -13.81
C LYS A 328 -0.58 18.00 -13.34
N LEU A 329 0.35 17.09 -13.09
CA LEU A 329 0.06 15.75 -12.60
C LEU A 329 -0.54 15.81 -11.18
N ILE A 330 0.03 16.59 -10.25
CA ILE A 330 -0.50 16.81 -8.91
C ILE A 330 -1.93 17.40 -8.99
N ALA A 331 -2.13 18.41 -9.83
CA ALA A 331 -3.44 19.01 -10.01
C ALA A 331 -4.49 18.03 -10.58
N GLN A 332 -4.08 17.09 -11.43
CA GLN A 332 -4.94 16.03 -11.96
C GLN A 332 -5.20 14.94 -10.91
N LEU A 333 -4.19 14.53 -10.15
CA LEU A 333 -4.32 13.55 -9.07
C LEU A 333 -5.31 14.04 -8.00
N ALA A 334 -5.31 15.33 -7.66
CA ALA A 334 -6.28 15.93 -6.74
C ALA A 334 -7.74 15.84 -7.22
N LYS A 335 -7.97 15.64 -8.53
CA LYS A 335 -9.29 15.47 -9.15
C LYS A 335 -9.61 14.03 -9.49
N THR A 336 -8.85 13.09 -8.98
CA THR A 336 -9.00 11.66 -9.27
C THR A 336 -10.39 11.17 -8.89
N ASP A 337 -11.02 10.47 -9.83
CA ASP A 337 -12.14 9.56 -9.64
C ASP A 337 -11.83 8.34 -10.50
N TYR A 338 -11.21 7.33 -9.89
CA TYR A 338 -10.66 6.17 -10.58
C TYR A 338 -11.21 4.88 -9.97
N LYS A 339 -11.81 4.04 -10.80
CA LYS A 339 -12.32 2.72 -10.39
C LYS A 339 -11.21 1.68 -10.57
N GLY A 340 -10.56 1.31 -9.48
CA GLY A 340 -9.56 0.24 -9.41
C GLY A 340 -10.15 -1.11 -9.05
N VAL A 341 -9.27 -2.07 -8.82
CA VAL A 341 -9.60 -3.44 -8.38
C VAL A 341 -10.02 -3.46 -6.92
N ALA A 342 -9.28 -2.72 -6.05
CA ALA A 342 -9.55 -2.66 -4.61
C ALA A 342 -10.73 -1.74 -4.25
N GLY A 343 -11.18 -0.88 -5.17
CA GLY A 343 -12.28 0.07 -4.95
C GLY A 343 -12.13 1.33 -5.79
N THR A 344 -12.87 2.36 -5.41
CA THR A 344 -12.81 3.68 -6.06
C THR A 344 -11.80 4.56 -5.33
N TYR A 345 -10.92 5.19 -6.10
CA TYR A 345 -9.92 6.13 -5.60
C TYR A 345 -10.37 7.55 -5.90
N SER A 346 -10.64 8.30 -4.86
CA SER A 346 -10.83 9.75 -4.90
C SER A 346 -10.26 10.32 -3.61
N PHE A 347 -9.65 11.52 -3.69
CA PHE A 347 -8.89 12.08 -2.58
C PHE A 347 -9.58 13.32 -2.00
N ASP A 348 -9.49 13.49 -0.68
CA ASP A 348 -9.90 14.71 0.01
C ASP A 348 -8.85 15.83 -0.15
N ALA A 349 -9.07 16.95 0.53
CA ALA A 349 -8.16 18.10 0.48
C ALA A 349 -6.76 17.82 1.08
N HIS A 350 -6.62 16.74 1.86
CA HIS A 350 -5.36 16.32 2.47
C HIS A 350 -4.68 15.20 1.68
N GLY A 351 -5.35 14.65 0.66
CA GLY A 351 -4.86 13.52 -0.13
C GLY A 351 -5.19 12.15 0.46
N ASP A 352 -6.11 12.08 1.42
CA ASP A 352 -6.63 10.82 1.95
C ASP A 352 -7.80 10.30 1.10
N LEU A 353 -7.95 8.97 1.03
CA LEU A 353 -9.07 8.35 0.31
C LEU A 353 -10.41 8.71 0.95
N LYS A 354 -11.35 9.20 0.12
CA LYS A 354 -12.74 9.46 0.51
C LYS A 354 -13.51 8.15 0.57
N GLY A 355 -14.13 7.88 1.74
CA GLY A 355 -15.12 6.80 1.86
C GLY A 355 -14.58 5.40 1.54
N ALA A 356 -13.27 5.18 1.60
CA ALA A 356 -12.69 3.86 1.35
C ALA A 356 -13.20 2.86 2.40
N PRO A 357 -13.77 1.71 1.97
CA PRO A 357 -14.20 0.69 2.90
C PRO A 357 -12.99 0.07 3.60
N THR A 358 -13.20 -0.44 4.80
CA THR A 358 -12.28 -1.33 5.49
C THR A 358 -12.95 -2.68 5.69
N THR A 359 -12.21 -3.75 5.45
CA THR A 359 -12.67 -5.13 5.63
C THR A 359 -11.94 -5.75 6.81
N VAL A 360 -12.69 -6.42 7.70
CA VAL A 360 -12.10 -7.23 8.78
C VAL A 360 -11.81 -8.63 8.26
N TYR A 361 -10.66 -9.14 8.62
CA TYR A 361 -10.20 -10.48 8.27
C TYR A 361 -9.90 -11.29 9.53
N VAL A 362 -10.03 -12.59 9.40
CA VAL A 362 -9.51 -13.59 10.32
C VAL A 362 -8.53 -14.47 9.58
N ILE A 363 -7.46 -14.91 10.24
CA ILE A 363 -6.51 -15.82 9.60
C ILE A 363 -7.05 -17.24 9.67
N LYS A 364 -7.34 -17.85 8.51
CA LYS A 364 -7.80 -19.25 8.39
C LYS A 364 -6.90 -19.99 7.41
N ASN A 365 -6.44 -21.17 7.81
CA ASN A 365 -5.54 -22.00 6.97
C ASN A 365 -4.31 -21.23 6.46
N GLY A 366 -3.77 -20.33 7.30
CA GLY A 366 -2.61 -19.53 6.98
C GLY A 366 -2.86 -18.31 6.09
N LEU A 367 -4.10 -18.01 5.72
CA LEU A 367 -4.46 -16.88 4.85
C LEU A 367 -5.48 -15.94 5.53
N PRO A 368 -5.41 -14.64 5.28
CA PRO A 368 -6.48 -13.71 5.63
C PRO A 368 -7.75 -14.04 4.84
N VAL A 369 -8.83 -14.29 5.55
CA VAL A 369 -10.17 -14.53 4.97
C VAL A 369 -11.12 -13.49 5.54
N SER A 370 -11.92 -12.83 4.70
CA SER A 370 -12.87 -11.82 5.15
C SER A 370 -13.79 -12.39 6.21
N TYR A 371 -13.94 -11.65 7.32
CA TYR A 371 -14.85 -12.05 8.40
C TYR A 371 -16.28 -11.79 7.96
N GLU A 372 -17.07 -12.86 7.90
CA GLU A 372 -18.52 -12.82 7.68
C GLU A 372 -19.22 -13.07 9.01
N GLN A 373 -20.20 -12.22 9.33
CA GLN A 373 -21.07 -12.40 10.51
C GLN A 373 -22.05 -13.54 10.31
#